data_98a87b5b05050870c8e5453e8d166d98
#
_entry.id   98a87b5b05050870c8e5453e8d166d98
#
_cell.length_a   1.000
_cell.length_b   1.000
_cell.length_c   1.000
_cell.angle_alpha   90.00
_cell.angle_beta   90.00
_cell.angle_gamma   90.00
#
_symmetry.space_group_name_H-M   'P 1'
#
loop_
_entity.id
_entity.type
_entity.pdbx_description
1 polymer ?
#
loop_
_entity_poly.entity_id
_entity_poly.type
_entity_poly.pdbx_seq_one_letter_code
_entity_poly.pdbx_strand_id
1 'polypeptide(L)'
;GRIDSAVRELKKCYDNNKDVTLGLQGVESIYNSDIIKKASDILSAIGNEILKIGESVTQIESTSLEFADVVEMLSKKIDGLSDEFAEIKREIKDDTLDIDGFVKMTEELEKCKENLKQLDERAKSKKQIESAFKKALRERNDILLEQFNAYKLEIQKINESQNELKITIDFKGDRDNFKSQMKTDFRGSGISEIKYQSLCDTFRDYVELIEDWILCDGMKIKEIISSPEYTKLDKKLQDQYADLLKNQVSNNVEIYYHDKLLRHHSIGQRASALILFILMQSDNDIILIDQPEDDLDNKIIYDEVITAIAKKKQEIQFIFAT
;
A
#
# COMPACT_ATOMS: atom_id res chain seq x y z
N GLY A 1 -8.88 18.68 -29.64
CA GLY A 1 -8.38 17.32 -29.42
C GLY A 1 -8.50 16.84 -27.99
N ARG A 2 -7.39 16.46 -27.34
CA ARG A 2 -7.42 15.92 -25.96
C ARG A 2 -7.87 16.96 -24.94
N ILE A 3 -7.46 18.22 -25.09
CA ILE A 3 -7.84 19.33 -24.21
C ILE A 3 -9.36 19.55 -24.27
N ASP A 4 -9.95 19.64 -25.45
CA ASP A 4 -11.38 19.88 -25.63
C ASP A 4 -12.25 18.73 -25.07
N SER A 5 -11.74 17.49 -25.12
CA SER A 5 -12.40 16.34 -24.50
C SER A 5 -12.40 16.45 -22.99
N ALA A 6 -11.24 16.77 -22.39
CA ALA A 6 -11.10 16.93 -20.95
C ALA A 6 -11.93 18.10 -20.41
N VAL A 7 -11.96 19.23 -21.12
CA VAL A 7 -12.79 20.39 -20.76
C VAL A 7 -14.27 20.04 -20.78
N ARG A 8 -14.74 19.30 -21.80
CA ARG A 8 -16.12 18.85 -21.89
C ARG A 8 -16.51 17.91 -20.74
N GLU A 9 -15.63 17.00 -20.35
CA GLU A 9 -15.87 16.09 -19.22
C GLU A 9 -15.92 16.85 -17.89
N LEU A 10 -15.01 17.78 -17.66
CA LEU A 10 -15.01 18.65 -16.47
C LEU A 10 -16.27 19.51 -16.38
N LYS A 11 -16.69 20.11 -17.49
CA LYS A 11 -17.91 20.90 -17.57
C LYS A 11 -19.15 20.07 -17.26
N LYS A 12 -19.25 18.87 -17.80
CA LYS A 12 -20.32 17.93 -17.52
C LYS A 12 -20.34 17.53 -16.03
N CYS A 13 -19.16 17.31 -15.44
CA CYS A 13 -19.04 17.03 -14.03
C CYS A 13 -19.51 18.21 -13.17
N TYR A 14 -19.11 19.43 -13.50
CA TYR A 14 -19.58 20.64 -12.83
C TYR A 14 -21.10 20.82 -12.95
N ASP A 15 -21.66 20.73 -14.14
CA ASP A 15 -23.10 20.91 -14.39
C ASP A 15 -23.96 19.89 -13.65
N ASN A 16 -23.47 18.67 -13.48
CA ASN A 16 -24.17 17.62 -12.75
C ASN A 16 -24.16 17.84 -11.20
N ASN A 17 -23.22 18.62 -10.68
CA ASN A 17 -23.01 18.76 -9.24
C ASN A 17 -23.18 20.18 -8.70
N LYS A 18 -23.40 21.19 -9.55
CA LYS A 18 -23.51 22.59 -9.11
C LYS A 18 -24.66 22.87 -8.14
N ASP A 19 -25.69 22.04 -8.15
CA ASP A 19 -26.89 22.19 -7.33
C ASP A 19 -26.84 21.32 -6.04
N VAL A 20 -25.66 20.80 -5.67
CA VAL A 20 -25.50 19.90 -4.51
C VAL A 20 -26.01 20.50 -3.19
N THR A 21 -26.01 21.83 -3.07
CA THR A 21 -26.49 22.54 -1.86
C THR A 21 -27.99 22.58 -1.73
N LEU A 22 -28.75 22.29 -2.79
CA LEU A 22 -30.23 22.37 -2.78
C LEU A 22 -30.87 21.25 -1.94
N GLY A 23 -30.16 20.19 -1.65
CA GLY A 23 -30.68 18.99 -0.99
C GLY A 23 -31.15 19.19 0.46
N LEU A 24 -30.74 20.27 1.14
CA LEU A 24 -31.16 20.60 2.52
C LEU A 24 -31.89 21.95 2.64
N GLN A 25 -32.18 22.61 1.55
CA GLN A 25 -32.93 23.86 1.60
C GLN A 25 -34.37 23.61 2.10
N GLY A 26 -34.75 24.29 3.18
CA GLY A 26 -36.09 24.19 3.77
C GLY A 26 -36.30 22.96 4.68
N VAL A 27 -35.26 22.22 5.01
CA VAL A 27 -35.34 21.13 5.99
C VAL A 27 -35.18 21.71 7.41
N GLU A 28 -36.26 21.68 8.19
CA GLU A 28 -36.27 22.09 9.59
C GLU A 28 -36.59 20.89 10.49
N SER A 29 -35.89 20.79 11.64
CA SER A 29 -36.18 19.78 12.66
C SER A 29 -35.93 20.38 14.04
N ILE A 30 -36.92 20.26 14.91
CA ILE A 30 -36.87 20.75 16.29
C ILE A 30 -35.88 19.90 17.11
N TYR A 31 -35.78 18.60 16.83
CA TYR A 31 -34.97 17.65 17.61
C TYR A 31 -33.52 17.47 17.11
N ASN A 32 -33.25 17.83 15.85
CA ASN A 32 -31.94 17.60 15.19
C ASN A 32 -31.38 18.87 14.53
N SER A 33 -31.74 20.05 15.03
CA SER A 33 -31.36 21.34 14.45
C SER A 33 -29.83 21.49 14.29
N ASP A 34 -29.06 21.05 15.28
CA ASP A 34 -27.60 21.15 15.26
C ASP A 34 -26.95 20.23 14.23
N ILE A 35 -27.54 19.04 14.01
CA ILE A 35 -27.07 18.10 13.01
C ILE A 35 -27.38 18.63 11.60
N ILE A 36 -28.58 19.13 11.40
CA ILE A 36 -29.03 19.73 10.12
C ILE A 36 -28.16 20.94 9.79
N LYS A 37 -27.88 21.80 10.78
CA LYS A 37 -27.02 22.97 10.61
C LYS A 37 -25.61 22.55 10.19
N LYS A 38 -24.98 21.59 10.89
CA LYS A 38 -23.69 21.08 10.51
C LYS A 38 -23.67 20.47 9.11
N ALA A 39 -24.70 19.72 8.75
CA ALA A 39 -24.82 19.15 7.40
C ALA A 39 -24.97 20.25 6.34
N SER A 40 -25.74 21.29 6.60
CA SER A 40 -25.89 22.45 5.73
C SER A 40 -24.57 23.22 5.56
N ASP A 41 -23.81 23.41 6.63
CA ASP A 41 -22.51 24.09 6.59
C ASP A 41 -21.50 23.29 5.74
N ILE A 42 -21.48 21.96 5.89
CA ILE A 42 -20.62 21.07 5.09
C ILE A 42 -21.04 21.11 3.61
N LEU A 43 -22.34 21.00 3.31
CA LEU A 43 -22.82 21.09 1.92
C LEU A 43 -22.54 22.45 1.30
N SER A 44 -22.66 23.54 2.07
CA SER A 44 -22.28 24.87 1.61
C SER A 44 -20.81 25.00 1.30
N ALA A 45 -19.93 24.39 2.13
CA ALA A 45 -18.50 24.34 1.87
C ALA A 45 -18.19 23.54 0.59
N ILE A 46 -18.81 22.37 0.40
CA ILE A 46 -18.69 21.57 -0.82
C ILE A 46 -19.19 22.36 -2.03
N GLY A 47 -20.33 23.04 -1.93
CA GLY A 47 -20.87 23.88 -3.00
C GLY A 47 -19.91 24.99 -3.42
N ASN A 48 -19.25 25.64 -2.47
CA ASN A 48 -18.26 26.67 -2.74
C ASN A 48 -17.03 26.11 -3.50
N GLU A 49 -16.57 24.90 -3.17
CA GLU A 49 -15.48 24.26 -3.92
C GLU A 49 -15.92 23.86 -5.34
N ILE A 50 -17.16 23.41 -5.51
CA ILE A 50 -17.72 23.12 -6.85
C ILE A 50 -17.80 24.39 -7.69
N LEU A 51 -18.19 25.55 -7.12
CA LEU A 51 -18.19 26.83 -7.83
C LEU A 51 -16.80 27.24 -8.31
N LYS A 52 -15.75 27.06 -7.48
CA LYS A 52 -14.36 27.31 -7.88
C LYS A 52 -13.94 26.42 -9.05
N ILE A 53 -14.40 25.17 -9.06
CA ILE A 53 -14.17 24.27 -10.20
C ILE A 53 -14.83 24.83 -11.46
N GLY A 54 -16.05 25.35 -11.37
CA GLY A 54 -16.76 26.01 -12.47
C GLY A 54 -16.01 27.22 -13.04
N GLU A 55 -15.47 28.07 -12.15
CA GLU A 55 -14.62 29.20 -12.56
C GLU A 55 -13.36 28.72 -13.27
N SER A 56 -12.72 27.70 -12.72
CA SER A 56 -11.51 27.09 -13.33
C SER A 56 -11.79 26.48 -14.71
N VAL A 57 -12.93 25.81 -14.89
CA VAL A 57 -13.36 25.26 -16.18
C VAL A 57 -13.55 26.38 -17.20
N THR A 58 -14.21 27.47 -16.82
CA THR A 58 -14.43 28.64 -17.68
C THR A 58 -13.10 29.28 -18.09
N GLN A 59 -12.15 29.39 -17.16
CA GLN A 59 -10.82 29.91 -17.45
C GLN A 59 -10.05 29.02 -18.43
N ILE A 60 -10.13 27.70 -18.24
CA ILE A 60 -9.49 26.73 -19.17
C ILE A 60 -10.13 26.80 -20.56
N GLU A 61 -11.45 26.94 -20.65
CA GLU A 61 -12.16 27.15 -21.94
C GLU A 61 -11.63 28.40 -22.69
N SER A 62 -11.55 29.54 -21.98
CA SER A 62 -11.01 30.78 -22.52
C SER A 62 -9.57 30.61 -23.04
N THR A 63 -8.70 30.05 -22.20
CA THR A 63 -7.30 29.83 -22.56
C THR A 63 -7.14 28.82 -23.69
N SER A 64 -8.04 27.85 -23.81
CA SER A 64 -8.06 26.90 -24.94
C SER A 64 -8.41 27.57 -26.27
N LEU A 65 -9.33 28.54 -26.25
CA LEU A 65 -9.65 29.35 -27.44
C LEU A 65 -8.45 30.20 -27.86
N GLU A 66 -7.82 30.91 -26.92
CA GLU A 66 -6.61 31.69 -27.20
C GLU A 66 -5.48 30.80 -27.78
N PHE A 67 -5.34 29.58 -27.30
CA PHE A 67 -4.38 28.63 -27.84
C PHE A 67 -4.74 28.18 -29.26
N ALA A 68 -6.02 28.01 -29.57
CA ALA A 68 -6.46 27.69 -30.93
C ALA A 68 -6.10 28.83 -31.93
N ASP A 69 -6.25 30.09 -31.51
CA ASP A 69 -5.84 31.25 -32.33
C ASP A 69 -4.33 31.26 -32.61
N VAL A 70 -3.52 30.92 -31.60
CA VAL A 70 -2.05 30.81 -31.76
C VAL A 70 -1.70 29.69 -32.74
N VAL A 71 -2.39 28.53 -32.65
CA VAL A 71 -2.18 27.42 -33.60
C VAL A 71 -2.53 27.83 -35.03
N GLU A 72 -3.63 28.59 -35.24
CA GLU A 72 -4.00 29.09 -36.56
C GLU A 72 -2.97 30.09 -37.10
N MET A 73 -2.46 30.98 -36.23
CA MET A 73 -1.40 31.93 -36.64
C MET A 73 -0.11 31.21 -37.04
N LEU A 74 0.27 30.15 -36.30
CA LEU A 74 1.42 29.33 -36.62
C LEU A 74 1.24 28.57 -37.92
N SER A 75 0.05 28.03 -38.18
CA SER A 75 -0.26 27.35 -39.44
C SER A 75 -0.09 28.28 -40.62
N LYS A 76 -0.68 29.49 -40.56
CA LYS A 76 -0.53 30.51 -41.62
C LYS A 76 0.93 30.90 -41.87
N LYS A 77 1.73 30.96 -40.78
CA LYS A 77 3.17 31.27 -40.90
C LYS A 77 3.94 30.14 -41.56
N ILE A 78 3.60 28.89 -41.25
CA ILE A 78 4.20 27.70 -41.87
C ILE A 78 3.85 27.64 -43.33
N ASP A 79 2.60 27.91 -43.70
CA ASP A 79 2.14 27.95 -45.10
C ASP A 79 2.91 29.01 -45.89
N GLY A 80 3.06 30.23 -45.33
CA GLY A 80 3.86 31.30 -45.97
C GLY A 80 5.33 30.92 -46.13
N LEU A 81 5.95 30.30 -45.14
CA LEU A 81 7.34 29.81 -45.25
C LEU A 81 7.47 28.68 -46.28
N SER A 82 6.46 27.82 -46.39
CA SER A 82 6.40 26.77 -47.43
C SER A 82 6.36 27.33 -48.83
N ASP A 83 5.61 28.42 -49.04
CA ASP A 83 5.52 29.11 -50.33
C ASP A 83 6.86 29.81 -50.70
N GLU A 84 7.46 30.54 -49.74
CA GLU A 84 8.80 31.12 -49.89
C GLU A 84 9.85 30.05 -50.22
N PHE A 85 9.80 28.91 -49.54
CA PHE A 85 10.70 27.80 -49.78
C PHE A 85 10.51 27.20 -51.19
N ALA A 86 9.27 27.07 -51.64
CA ALA A 86 8.95 26.60 -52.98
C ALA A 86 9.47 27.57 -54.09
N GLU A 87 9.47 28.89 -53.85
CA GLU A 87 10.06 29.87 -54.74
C GLU A 87 11.59 29.76 -54.80
N ILE A 88 12.26 29.69 -53.63
CA ILE A 88 13.71 29.48 -53.53
C ILE A 88 14.12 28.20 -54.25
N LYS A 89 13.36 27.12 -54.07
CA LYS A 89 13.60 25.85 -54.75
C LYS A 89 13.52 25.96 -56.28
N ARG A 90 12.63 26.80 -56.81
CA ARG A 90 12.54 27.07 -58.26
C ARG A 90 13.71 27.90 -58.80
N GLU A 91 14.29 28.76 -57.99
CA GLU A 91 15.44 29.57 -58.32
C GLU A 91 16.77 28.79 -58.33
N ILE A 92 16.87 27.76 -57.50
CA ILE A 92 18.03 26.87 -57.46
C ILE A 92 18.00 25.91 -58.63
N LYS A 93 18.77 26.21 -59.67
CA LYS A 93 18.91 25.42 -60.90
C LYS A 93 19.96 24.32 -60.83
N ASP A 94 20.41 23.94 -59.64
CA ASP A 94 21.47 22.93 -59.47
C ASP A 94 20.87 21.54 -59.22
N ASP A 95 20.86 20.72 -60.25
CA ASP A 95 20.34 19.34 -60.25
C ASP A 95 21.15 18.37 -59.33
N THR A 96 22.24 18.85 -58.75
CA THR A 96 23.10 18.02 -57.85
C THR A 96 22.73 18.13 -56.39
N LEU A 97 21.89 19.06 -55.98
CA LEU A 97 21.47 19.25 -54.58
C LEU A 97 20.11 18.61 -54.33
N ASP A 98 20.11 17.51 -53.56
CA ASP A 98 18.87 16.89 -53.02
C ASP A 98 18.32 17.72 -51.85
N ILE A 99 17.69 18.85 -52.18
CA ILE A 99 17.11 19.79 -51.21
C ILE A 99 15.99 19.10 -50.42
N ASP A 100 15.19 18.26 -51.07
CA ASP A 100 14.07 17.53 -50.41
C ASP A 100 14.60 16.49 -49.43
N GLY A 101 15.70 15.82 -49.76
CA GLY A 101 16.39 14.90 -48.86
C GLY A 101 16.97 15.61 -47.63
N PHE A 102 17.57 16.81 -47.84
CA PHE A 102 18.09 17.63 -46.73
C PHE A 102 16.99 18.11 -45.80
N VAL A 103 15.86 18.58 -46.31
CA VAL A 103 14.72 19.01 -45.50
C VAL A 103 14.15 17.85 -44.71
N LYS A 104 13.95 16.68 -45.31
CA LYS A 104 13.48 15.48 -44.61
C LYS A 104 14.44 15.05 -43.50
N MET A 105 15.75 15.03 -43.75
CA MET A 105 16.73 14.72 -42.73
C MET A 105 16.74 15.71 -41.57
N THR A 106 16.53 16.98 -41.85
CA THR A 106 16.44 18.03 -40.83
C THR A 106 15.19 17.84 -39.96
N GLU A 107 14.04 17.56 -40.58
CA GLU A 107 12.81 17.25 -39.84
C GLU A 107 12.93 15.99 -38.98
N GLU A 108 13.56 14.93 -39.50
CA GLU A 108 13.82 13.70 -38.74
C GLU A 108 14.76 13.95 -37.56
N LEU A 109 15.81 14.77 -37.78
CA LEU A 109 16.75 15.15 -36.74
C LEU A 109 16.07 15.93 -35.60
N GLU A 110 15.20 16.89 -35.93
CA GLU A 110 14.43 17.63 -34.91
C GLU A 110 13.45 16.71 -34.14
N LYS A 111 12.76 15.80 -34.83
CA LYS A 111 11.92 14.77 -34.17
C LYS A 111 12.74 13.87 -33.27
N CYS A 112 13.93 13.46 -33.69
CA CYS A 112 14.82 12.65 -32.84
C CYS A 112 15.29 13.42 -31.61
N LYS A 113 15.65 14.69 -31.74
CA LYS A 113 16.03 15.55 -30.60
C LYS A 113 14.90 15.72 -29.60
N GLU A 114 13.68 15.97 -30.07
CA GLU A 114 12.49 16.10 -29.21
C GLU A 114 12.19 14.79 -28.47
N ASN A 115 12.24 13.66 -29.18
CA ASN A 115 12.06 12.34 -28.57
C ASN A 115 13.13 12.06 -27.49
N LEU A 116 14.38 12.43 -27.76
CA LEU A 116 15.49 12.26 -26.83
C LEU A 116 15.28 13.07 -25.55
N LYS A 117 14.84 14.33 -25.71
CA LYS A 117 14.49 15.20 -24.58
C LYS A 117 13.36 14.60 -23.73
N GLN A 118 12.30 14.10 -24.37
CA GLN A 118 11.19 13.44 -23.66
C GLN A 118 11.64 12.18 -22.93
N LEU A 119 12.54 11.39 -23.53
CA LEU A 119 13.11 10.20 -22.89
C LEU A 119 13.96 10.57 -21.67
N ASP A 120 14.76 11.63 -21.75
CA ASP A 120 15.56 12.12 -20.63
C ASP A 120 14.68 12.62 -19.47
N GLU A 121 13.61 13.35 -19.77
CA GLU A 121 12.64 13.79 -18.77
C GLU A 121 11.93 12.61 -18.09
N ARG A 122 11.52 11.59 -18.87
CA ARG A 122 10.93 10.36 -18.34
C ARG A 122 11.93 9.57 -17.47
N ALA A 123 13.19 9.51 -17.90
CA ALA A 123 14.23 8.82 -17.12
C ALA A 123 14.50 9.51 -15.77
N LYS A 124 14.50 10.86 -15.74
CA LYS A 124 14.60 11.64 -14.49
C LYS A 124 13.41 11.40 -13.58
N SER A 125 12.19 11.47 -14.14
CA SER A 125 10.95 11.21 -13.39
C SER A 125 10.91 9.79 -12.84
N LYS A 126 11.33 8.79 -13.62
CA LYS A 126 11.43 7.40 -13.17
C LYS A 126 12.31 7.26 -11.93
N LYS A 127 13.53 7.84 -11.96
CA LYS A 127 14.46 7.80 -10.81
C LYS A 127 13.87 8.46 -9.54
N GLN A 128 13.14 9.55 -9.71
CA GLN A 128 12.48 10.24 -8.59
C GLN A 128 11.38 9.37 -7.98
N ILE A 129 10.54 8.75 -8.82
CA ILE A 129 9.47 7.84 -8.39
C ILE A 129 10.05 6.62 -7.69
N GLU A 130 11.10 5.99 -8.25
CA GLU A 130 11.78 4.85 -7.63
C GLU A 130 12.36 5.21 -6.26
N SER A 131 12.97 6.39 -6.12
CA SER A 131 13.49 6.87 -4.84
C SER A 131 12.39 7.10 -3.81
N ALA A 132 11.29 7.74 -4.22
CA ALA A 132 10.13 7.98 -3.35
C ALA A 132 9.48 6.66 -2.93
N PHE A 133 9.35 5.70 -3.85
CA PHE A 133 8.82 4.38 -3.57
C PHE A 133 9.68 3.63 -2.55
N LYS A 134 11.00 3.57 -2.76
CA LYS A 134 11.93 2.97 -1.79
C LYS A 134 11.82 3.61 -0.41
N LYS A 135 11.72 4.94 -0.35
CA LYS A 135 11.57 5.67 0.91
C LYS A 135 10.28 5.26 1.63
N ALA A 136 9.15 5.24 0.93
CA ALA A 136 7.86 4.85 1.51
C ALA A 136 7.87 3.40 2.04
N LEU A 137 8.50 2.46 1.31
CA LEU A 137 8.63 1.07 1.76
C LEU A 137 9.49 0.96 3.03
N ARG A 138 10.56 1.72 3.15
CA ARG A 138 11.40 1.77 4.35
C ARG A 138 10.64 2.35 5.54
N GLU A 139 10.01 3.49 5.39
CA GLU A 139 9.21 4.13 6.44
C GLU A 139 8.14 3.17 6.98
N ARG A 140 7.45 2.45 6.09
CA ARG A 140 6.49 1.41 6.50
C ARG A 140 7.16 0.29 7.31
N ASN A 141 8.31 -0.20 6.87
CA ASN A 141 9.03 -1.26 7.58
C ASN A 141 9.53 -0.80 8.94
N ASP A 142 9.98 0.45 9.05
CA ASP A 142 10.46 1.04 10.30
C ASP A 142 9.33 1.12 11.33
N ILE A 143 8.12 1.53 10.93
CA ILE A 143 6.93 1.52 11.80
C ILE A 143 6.62 0.11 12.33
N LEU A 144 6.67 -0.90 11.45
CA LEU A 144 6.44 -2.30 11.86
C LEU A 144 7.52 -2.82 12.81
N LEU A 145 8.76 -2.39 12.60
CA LEU A 145 9.89 -2.74 13.46
C LEU A 145 9.79 -2.06 14.83
N GLU A 146 9.33 -0.82 14.89
CA GLU A 146 9.05 -0.11 16.15
C GLU A 146 7.97 -0.84 16.97
N GLN A 147 6.87 -1.23 16.32
CA GLN A 147 5.82 -2.03 16.97
C GLN A 147 6.35 -3.37 17.48
N PHE A 148 7.15 -4.06 16.67
CA PHE A 148 7.79 -5.31 17.08
C PHE A 148 8.69 -5.12 18.28
N ASN A 149 9.50 -4.07 18.31
CA ASN A 149 10.40 -3.76 19.41
C ASN A 149 9.64 -3.45 20.71
N ALA A 150 8.50 -2.77 20.61
CA ALA A 150 7.62 -2.54 21.75
C ALA A 150 7.10 -3.88 22.32
N TYR A 151 6.59 -4.77 21.48
CA TYR A 151 6.18 -6.12 21.92
C TYR A 151 7.34 -6.91 22.53
N LYS A 152 8.52 -6.85 21.92
CA LYS A 152 9.72 -7.54 22.41
C LYS A 152 10.12 -7.07 23.80
N LEU A 153 10.02 -5.78 24.08
CA LEU A 153 10.31 -5.21 25.40
C LEU A 153 9.31 -5.70 26.45
N GLU A 154 8.01 -5.75 26.13
CA GLU A 154 6.99 -6.29 27.06
C GLU A 154 7.20 -7.78 27.31
N ILE A 155 7.49 -8.55 26.27
CA ILE A 155 7.81 -9.99 26.39
C ILE A 155 9.06 -10.20 27.26
N GLN A 156 10.08 -9.34 27.14
CA GLN A 156 11.28 -9.40 27.94
C GLN A 156 10.96 -9.18 29.41
N LYS A 157 10.14 -8.19 29.76
CA LYS A 157 9.69 -7.98 31.17
C LYS A 157 8.96 -9.21 31.72
N ILE A 158 8.08 -9.81 30.91
CA ILE A 158 7.38 -11.05 31.32
C ILE A 158 8.37 -12.16 31.58
N ASN A 159 9.32 -12.39 30.67
CA ASN A 159 10.33 -13.45 30.84
C ASN A 159 11.26 -13.20 32.03
N GLU A 160 11.52 -11.96 32.42
CA GLU A 160 12.34 -11.61 33.59
C GLU A 160 11.58 -11.74 34.90
N SER A 161 10.24 -11.66 34.86
CA SER A 161 9.40 -11.72 36.07
C SER A 161 9.17 -13.14 36.61
N GLN A 162 9.53 -14.16 35.84
CA GLN A 162 9.26 -15.57 36.18
C GLN A 162 10.18 -16.52 35.39
N ASN A 163 10.26 -17.78 35.79
CA ASN A 163 11.13 -18.79 35.18
C ASN A 163 10.38 -19.94 34.47
N GLU A 164 9.09 -20.09 34.73
CA GLU A 164 8.30 -21.22 34.24
C GLU A 164 7.85 -21.05 32.81
N LEU A 165 7.60 -19.79 32.41
CA LEU A 165 7.19 -19.44 31.07
C LEU A 165 8.30 -18.67 30.36
N LYS A 166 8.55 -19.01 29.11
CA LYS A 166 9.42 -18.27 28.22
C LYS A 166 8.69 -17.97 26.92
N ILE A 167 8.58 -16.70 26.58
CA ILE A 167 7.95 -16.25 25.34
C ILE A 167 9.04 -15.78 24.41
N THR A 168 9.00 -16.23 23.16
CA THR A 168 9.85 -15.73 22.08
C THR A 168 9.00 -15.10 21.00
N ILE A 169 9.53 -14.11 20.31
CA ILE A 169 8.88 -13.45 19.20
C ILE A 169 9.88 -13.22 18.08
N ASP A 170 9.52 -13.61 16.85
CA ASP A 170 10.30 -13.40 15.65
C ASP A 170 9.61 -12.43 14.71
N PHE A 171 10.34 -11.40 14.28
CA PHE A 171 9.81 -10.39 13.35
C PHE A 171 9.48 -11.00 12.01
N LYS A 172 8.21 -10.87 11.58
CA LYS A 172 7.71 -11.48 10.33
C LYS A 172 7.98 -12.99 10.25
N GLY A 173 7.91 -13.66 11.41
CA GLY A 173 8.33 -15.06 11.57
C GLY A 173 7.28 -16.09 11.17
N ASP A 174 6.03 -15.73 10.91
CA ASP A 174 4.97 -16.65 10.47
C ASP A 174 5.12 -17.02 8.99
N ARG A 175 6.16 -17.82 8.72
CA ARG A 175 6.58 -18.20 7.36
C ARG A 175 5.59 -19.16 6.70
N ASP A 176 4.97 -20.04 7.47
CA ASP A 176 4.01 -21.04 6.96
C ASP A 176 2.74 -20.35 6.46
N ASN A 177 2.25 -19.37 7.21
CA ASN A 177 1.10 -18.56 6.78
C ASN A 177 1.45 -17.72 5.56
N PHE A 178 2.62 -17.09 5.53
CA PHE A 178 3.07 -16.31 4.36
C PHE A 178 3.17 -17.18 3.10
N LYS A 179 3.72 -18.39 3.21
CA LYS A 179 3.75 -19.34 2.10
C LYS A 179 2.34 -19.71 1.64
N SER A 180 1.45 -19.99 2.57
CA SER A 180 0.04 -20.33 2.27
C SER A 180 -0.67 -19.18 1.58
N GLN A 181 -0.42 -17.95 2.04
CA GLN A 181 -0.96 -16.73 1.43
C GLN A 181 -0.43 -16.56 0.00
N MET A 182 0.89 -16.69 -0.22
CA MET A 182 1.47 -16.62 -1.57
C MET A 182 0.89 -17.65 -2.52
N LYS A 183 0.64 -18.87 -2.05
CA LYS A 183 0.00 -19.92 -2.87
C LYS A 183 -1.43 -19.53 -3.26
N THR A 184 -2.14 -18.86 -2.39
CA THR A 184 -3.49 -18.36 -2.66
C THR A 184 -3.47 -17.20 -3.65
N ASP A 185 -2.64 -16.21 -3.41
CA ASP A 185 -2.56 -14.99 -4.21
C ASP A 185 -2.02 -15.28 -5.63
N PHE A 186 -1.04 -16.17 -5.73
CA PHE A 186 -0.45 -16.56 -7.02
C PHE A 186 -1.01 -17.86 -7.59
N ARG A 187 -2.21 -18.27 -7.16
CA ARG A 187 -2.87 -19.46 -7.68
C ARG A 187 -3.01 -19.41 -9.21
N GLY A 188 -2.63 -20.51 -9.87
CA GLY A 188 -2.65 -20.61 -11.33
C GLY A 188 -1.36 -20.13 -12.02
N SER A 189 -0.35 -19.66 -11.29
CA SER A 189 0.99 -19.33 -11.84
C SER A 189 1.77 -20.56 -12.31
N GLY A 190 1.44 -21.75 -11.78
CA GLY A 190 2.15 -22.99 -12.05
C GLY A 190 3.39 -23.24 -11.17
N ILE A 191 3.62 -22.34 -10.19
CA ILE A 191 4.74 -22.43 -9.25
C ILE A 191 4.53 -23.65 -8.35
N SER A 192 5.57 -24.51 -8.23
CA SER A 192 5.54 -25.70 -7.39
C SER A 192 5.74 -25.39 -5.91
N GLU A 193 5.39 -26.34 -5.04
CA GLU A 193 5.52 -26.22 -3.58
C GLU A 193 6.97 -25.88 -3.15
N ILE A 194 7.96 -26.54 -3.77
CA ILE A 194 9.38 -26.32 -3.48
C ILE A 194 9.77 -24.88 -3.84
N LYS A 195 9.31 -24.38 -4.97
CA LYS A 195 9.60 -23.02 -5.44
C LYS A 195 8.91 -21.96 -4.55
N TYR A 196 7.69 -22.23 -4.06
CA TYR A 196 7.08 -21.36 -3.05
C TYR A 196 7.89 -21.32 -1.76
N GLN A 197 8.45 -22.46 -1.34
CA GLN A 197 9.37 -22.48 -0.19
C GLN A 197 10.60 -21.60 -0.45
N SER A 198 11.24 -21.78 -1.61
CA SER A 198 12.41 -20.96 -1.99
C SER A 198 12.09 -19.46 -2.09
N LEU A 199 10.90 -19.08 -2.58
CA LEU A 199 10.46 -17.69 -2.58
C LEU A 199 10.30 -17.17 -1.14
N CYS A 200 9.68 -17.95 -0.24
CA CYS A 200 9.57 -17.59 1.17
C CYS A 200 10.93 -17.45 1.84
N ASP A 201 11.89 -18.32 1.55
CA ASP A 201 13.22 -18.27 2.13
C ASP A 201 14.01 -17.05 1.64
N THR A 202 13.73 -16.59 0.41
CA THR A 202 14.41 -15.45 -0.22
C THR A 202 13.79 -14.11 0.17
N PHE A 203 12.46 -14.04 0.26
CA PHE A 203 11.73 -12.80 0.55
C PHE A 203 11.03 -12.90 1.91
N ARG A 204 11.24 -11.91 2.76
CA ARG A 204 10.62 -11.86 4.10
C ARG A 204 9.13 -11.55 4.05
N ASP A 205 8.72 -10.77 3.07
CA ASP A 205 7.32 -10.35 2.85
C ASP A 205 7.09 -9.95 1.39
N TYR A 206 5.86 -9.52 1.07
CA TYR A 206 5.53 -9.01 -0.25
C TYR A 206 6.26 -7.71 -0.61
N VAL A 207 6.69 -6.93 0.38
CA VAL A 207 7.42 -5.68 0.12
C VAL A 207 8.76 -6.00 -0.55
N GLU A 208 9.53 -6.94 0.02
CA GLU A 208 10.81 -7.37 -0.57
C GLU A 208 10.62 -8.00 -1.96
N LEU A 209 9.58 -8.80 -2.13
CA LEU A 209 9.26 -9.43 -3.42
C LEU A 209 8.89 -8.39 -4.48
N ILE A 210 8.04 -7.42 -4.13
CA ILE A 210 7.62 -6.34 -5.04
C ILE A 210 8.77 -5.37 -5.31
N GLU A 211 9.63 -5.12 -4.32
CA GLU A 211 10.83 -4.33 -4.53
C GLU A 211 11.76 -4.99 -5.56
N ASP A 212 12.02 -6.30 -5.47
CA ASP A 212 12.79 -7.04 -6.47
C ASP A 212 12.12 -6.97 -7.85
N TRP A 213 10.79 -7.17 -7.90
CA TRP A 213 10.03 -7.13 -9.15
C TRP A 213 10.09 -5.77 -9.85
N ILE A 214 9.86 -4.64 -9.12
CA ILE A 214 9.79 -3.29 -9.71
C ILE A 214 11.18 -2.71 -9.97
N LEU A 215 12.11 -2.86 -9.04
CA LEU A 215 13.37 -2.13 -9.04
C LEU A 215 14.55 -2.93 -9.58
N CYS A 216 14.43 -4.27 -9.55
CA CYS A 216 15.47 -5.20 -10.00
C CYS A 216 15.01 -6.10 -11.15
N ASP A 217 13.89 -5.75 -11.81
CA ASP A 217 13.31 -6.54 -12.91
C ASP A 217 13.06 -8.01 -12.54
N GLY A 218 12.76 -8.28 -11.27
CA GLY A 218 12.51 -9.63 -10.74
C GLY A 218 13.72 -10.54 -10.80
N MET A 219 14.92 -10.03 -10.61
CA MET A 219 16.18 -10.79 -10.75
C MET A 219 16.18 -12.02 -9.85
N LYS A 220 15.93 -11.84 -8.54
CA LYS A 220 15.90 -12.96 -7.58
C LYS A 220 14.74 -13.91 -7.83
N ILE A 221 13.60 -13.37 -8.23
CA ILE A 221 12.42 -14.18 -8.58
C ILE A 221 12.76 -15.09 -9.77
N LYS A 222 13.41 -14.57 -10.82
CA LYS A 222 13.80 -15.30 -12.04
C LYS A 222 14.86 -16.40 -11.78
N GLU A 223 15.63 -16.29 -10.69
CA GLU A 223 16.54 -17.36 -10.27
C GLU A 223 15.80 -18.57 -9.68
N ILE A 224 14.60 -18.36 -9.12
CA ILE A 224 13.84 -19.40 -8.43
C ILE A 224 12.83 -20.07 -9.36
N ILE A 225 12.16 -19.28 -10.20
CA ILE A 225 11.07 -19.76 -11.06
C ILE A 225 11.45 -19.71 -12.53
N SER A 226 10.81 -20.56 -13.33
CA SER A 226 11.05 -20.61 -14.78
C SER A 226 10.40 -19.41 -15.50
N SER A 227 10.87 -19.09 -16.71
CA SER A 227 10.32 -17.99 -17.52
C SER A 227 8.80 -18.09 -17.75
N PRO A 228 8.17 -19.25 -18.01
CA PRO A 228 6.72 -19.34 -18.14
C PRO A 228 5.97 -19.08 -16.83
N GLU A 229 6.54 -19.50 -15.68
CA GLU A 229 5.98 -19.22 -14.35
C GLU A 229 6.09 -17.73 -14.03
N TYR A 230 7.25 -17.12 -14.36
CA TYR A 230 7.48 -15.69 -14.18
C TYR A 230 6.48 -14.84 -14.97
N THR A 231 6.23 -15.18 -16.24
CA THR A 231 5.26 -14.44 -17.07
C THR A 231 3.86 -14.44 -16.44
N LYS A 232 3.45 -15.56 -15.85
CA LYS A 232 2.16 -15.64 -15.16
C LYS A 232 2.16 -14.90 -13.83
N LEU A 233 3.26 -14.97 -13.08
CA LEU A 233 3.44 -14.23 -11.83
C LEU A 233 3.46 -12.72 -12.09
N ASP A 234 4.21 -12.26 -13.08
CA ASP A 234 4.31 -10.86 -13.49
C ASP A 234 2.94 -10.25 -13.78
N LYS A 235 2.11 -10.96 -14.55
CA LYS A 235 0.74 -10.51 -14.80
C LYS A 235 -0.08 -10.35 -13.51
N LYS A 236 0.05 -11.30 -12.58
CA LYS A 236 -0.65 -11.22 -11.28
C LYS A 236 -0.12 -10.08 -10.42
N LEU A 237 1.19 -9.86 -10.43
CA LEU A 237 1.79 -8.73 -9.72
C LEU A 237 1.30 -7.41 -10.29
N GLN A 238 1.25 -7.26 -11.63
CA GLN A 238 0.69 -6.06 -12.28
C GLN A 238 -0.74 -5.78 -11.85
N ASP A 239 -1.57 -6.83 -11.73
CA ASP A 239 -2.98 -6.69 -11.38
C ASP A 239 -3.23 -6.36 -9.89
N GLN A 240 -2.36 -6.83 -8.98
CA GLN A 240 -2.68 -6.82 -7.53
C GLN A 240 -1.54 -6.34 -6.60
N TYR A 241 -0.42 -5.81 -7.11
CA TYR A 241 0.73 -5.42 -6.26
C TYR A 241 0.34 -4.44 -5.14
N ALA A 242 -0.61 -3.53 -5.40
CA ALA A 242 -1.05 -2.55 -4.42
C ALA A 242 -1.77 -3.21 -3.23
N ASP A 243 -2.53 -4.27 -3.46
CA ASP A 243 -3.20 -5.03 -2.40
C ASP A 243 -2.22 -5.94 -1.67
N LEU A 244 -1.28 -6.56 -2.39
CA LEU A 244 -0.22 -7.35 -1.77
C LEU A 244 0.65 -6.51 -0.83
N LEU A 245 0.94 -5.26 -1.18
CA LEU A 245 1.67 -4.33 -0.30
C LEU A 245 0.93 -4.03 1.02
N LYS A 246 -0.39 -4.18 1.08
CA LYS A 246 -1.16 -4.00 2.32
C LYS A 246 -1.02 -5.21 3.26
N ASN A 247 -0.72 -6.38 2.72
CA ASN A 247 -0.59 -7.60 3.50
C ASN A 247 0.68 -7.54 4.36
N GLN A 248 0.53 -7.95 5.60
CA GLN A 248 1.61 -8.00 6.56
C GLN A 248 1.85 -9.45 6.98
N VAL A 249 3.11 -9.87 6.94
CA VAL A 249 3.51 -11.14 7.54
C VAL A 249 3.50 -10.99 9.06
N SER A 250 2.75 -11.84 9.73
CA SER A 250 2.63 -11.82 11.18
C SER A 250 3.96 -12.19 11.87
N ASN A 251 4.17 -11.64 13.06
CA ASN A 251 5.25 -12.09 13.90
C ASN A 251 4.94 -13.53 14.38
N ASN A 252 5.95 -14.36 14.49
CA ASN A 252 5.80 -15.67 15.11
C ASN A 252 6.03 -15.53 16.62
N VAL A 253 5.03 -15.91 17.40
CA VAL A 253 5.13 -15.93 18.86
C VAL A 253 5.09 -17.39 19.31
N GLU A 254 6.13 -17.81 20.03
CA GLU A 254 6.19 -19.13 20.64
C GLU A 254 6.26 -19.01 22.17
N ILE A 255 5.46 -19.83 22.82
CA ILE A 255 5.40 -19.90 24.27
C ILE A 255 5.99 -21.26 24.69
N TYR A 256 6.97 -21.20 25.56
CA TYR A 256 7.57 -22.37 26.19
C TYR A 256 7.12 -22.42 27.64
N TYR A 257 6.79 -23.60 28.09
CA TYR A 257 6.48 -23.92 29.49
C TYR A 257 7.36 -25.07 29.91
N HIS A 258 8.16 -24.88 30.95
CA HIS A 258 9.21 -25.84 31.36
C HIS A 258 10.08 -26.28 30.17
N ASP A 259 10.63 -25.33 29.44
CA ASP A 259 11.52 -25.52 28.28
C ASP A 259 10.94 -26.34 27.10
N LYS A 260 9.62 -26.60 27.09
CA LYS A 260 8.92 -27.28 26.02
C LYS A 260 7.86 -26.36 25.42
N LEU A 261 7.71 -26.39 24.11
CA LEU A 261 6.69 -25.61 23.40
C LEU A 261 5.29 -25.91 23.98
N LEU A 262 4.54 -24.85 24.29
CA LEU A 262 3.21 -24.93 24.90
C LEU A 262 2.24 -25.81 24.10
N ARG A 263 2.31 -25.76 22.78
CA ARG A 263 1.47 -26.60 21.89
C ARG A 263 1.69 -28.11 22.04
N HIS A 264 2.80 -28.52 22.62
CA HIS A 264 3.12 -29.94 22.85
C HIS A 264 2.78 -30.42 24.27
N HIS A 265 2.18 -29.57 25.09
CA HIS A 265 1.70 -29.91 26.43
C HIS A 265 0.26 -30.42 26.40
N SER A 266 -0.15 -31.12 27.50
CA SER A 266 -1.53 -31.51 27.72
C SER A 266 -2.46 -30.28 27.80
N ILE A 267 -3.77 -30.49 27.68
CA ILE A 267 -4.75 -29.39 27.80
C ILE A 267 -4.63 -28.71 29.15
N GLY A 268 -4.54 -29.49 30.25
CA GLY A 268 -4.40 -28.96 31.62
C GLY A 268 -3.11 -28.17 31.81
N GLN A 269 -1.97 -28.65 31.28
CA GLN A 269 -0.71 -27.91 31.33
C GLN A 269 -0.77 -26.59 30.55
N ARG A 270 -1.47 -26.56 29.39
CA ARG A 270 -1.70 -25.33 28.63
C ARG A 270 -2.58 -24.36 29.39
N ALA A 271 -3.64 -24.86 30.06
CA ALA A 271 -4.51 -24.05 30.92
C ALA A 271 -3.72 -23.40 32.07
N SER A 272 -2.88 -24.19 32.78
CA SER A 272 -2.02 -23.68 33.86
C SER A 272 -1.07 -22.58 33.36
N ALA A 273 -0.40 -22.82 32.26
CA ALA A 273 0.51 -21.82 31.68
C ALA A 273 -0.22 -20.52 31.30
N LEU A 274 -1.46 -20.58 30.76
CA LEU A 274 -2.27 -19.41 30.46
C LEU A 274 -2.71 -18.66 31.72
N ILE A 275 -3.10 -19.38 32.78
CA ILE A 275 -3.43 -18.76 34.06
C ILE A 275 -2.21 -18.03 34.64
N LEU A 276 -1.05 -18.69 34.67
CA LEU A 276 0.20 -18.04 35.09
C LEU A 276 0.50 -16.78 34.26
N PHE A 277 0.32 -16.84 32.95
CA PHE A 277 0.50 -15.69 32.07
C PHE A 277 -0.44 -14.52 32.41
N ILE A 278 -1.72 -14.81 32.67
CA ILE A 278 -2.72 -13.78 33.04
C ILE A 278 -2.38 -13.17 34.40
N LEU A 279 -1.92 -14.00 35.36
CA LEU A 279 -1.53 -13.55 36.71
C LEU A 279 -0.29 -12.62 36.69
N MET A 280 0.52 -12.69 35.65
CA MET A 280 1.69 -11.82 35.46
C MET A 280 1.38 -10.47 34.87
N GLN A 281 0.21 -10.31 34.24
CA GLN A 281 -0.25 -9.02 33.76
C GLN A 281 -0.66 -8.16 34.98
N SER A 282 0.04 -7.05 35.17
CA SER A 282 -0.18 -6.13 36.30
C SER A 282 -1.42 -5.27 36.18
N ASP A 283 -2.12 -5.34 35.04
CA ASP A 283 -3.21 -4.42 34.69
C ASP A 283 -4.60 -4.98 35.06
N ASN A 284 -4.67 -6.14 35.69
CA ASN A 284 -5.92 -6.77 36.06
C ASN A 284 -6.26 -6.52 37.54
N ASP A 285 -7.34 -5.80 37.80
CA ASP A 285 -7.85 -5.60 39.16
C ASP A 285 -8.67 -6.80 39.67
N ILE A 286 -9.35 -7.50 38.76
CA ILE A 286 -10.24 -8.64 39.05
C ILE A 286 -9.98 -9.75 38.03
N ILE A 287 -9.82 -10.99 38.55
CA ILE A 287 -9.72 -12.20 37.73
C ILE A 287 -10.81 -13.16 38.12
N LEU A 288 -11.65 -13.57 37.17
CA LEU A 288 -12.67 -14.60 37.35
C LEU A 288 -12.15 -15.90 36.72
N ILE A 289 -12.13 -16.97 37.53
CA ILE A 289 -11.70 -18.30 37.13
C ILE A 289 -12.90 -19.22 37.27
N ASP A 290 -13.36 -19.75 36.13
CA ASP A 290 -14.48 -20.68 36.08
C ASP A 290 -13.97 -22.12 36.00
N GLN A 291 -14.46 -22.97 36.89
CA GLN A 291 -14.19 -24.41 36.97
C GLN A 291 -12.69 -24.77 36.78
N PRO A 292 -11.77 -24.21 37.59
CA PRO A 292 -10.33 -24.53 37.47
C PRO A 292 -10.01 -26.00 37.67
N GLU A 293 -10.86 -26.72 38.39
CA GLU A 293 -10.73 -28.15 38.70
C GLU A 293 -10.87 -29.05 37.46
N ASP A 294 -11.64 -28.65 36.47
CA ASP A 294 -11.86 -29.46 35.27
C ASP A 294 -10.68 -29.43 34.28
N ASP A 295 -9.91 -28.37 34.31
CA ASP A 295 -8.83 -28.11 33.34
C ASP A 295 -7.42 -28.39 33.93
N LEU A 296 -7.27 -28.55 35.25
CA LEU A 296 -5.97 -28.71 35.89
C LEU A 296 -5.67 -30.19 36.20
N ASP A 297 -4.81 -30.78 35.39
CA ASP A 297 -4.58 -32.22 35.25
C ASP A 297 -3.72 -32.86 36.36
N ASN A 298 -3.00 -32.11 37.21
CA ASN A 298 -2.06 -32.67 38.19
C ASN A 298 -1.86 -31.81 39.44
N LYS A 299 -1.61 -32.48 40.56
CA LYS A 299 -1.32 -31.86 41.86
C LYS A 299 -0.18 -30.83 41.78
N ILE A 300 0.85 -31.08 40.97
CA ILE A 300 2.00 -30.18 40.79
C ILE A 300 1.58 -28.87 40.11
N ILE A 301 0.73 -28.94 39.09
CA ILE A 301 0.23 -27.79 38.35
C ILE A 301 -0.71 -26.96 39.21
N TYR A 302 -1.56 -27.63 40.00
CA TYR A 302 -2.43 -26.98 40.98
C TYR A 302 -1.60 -26.20 42.01
N ASP A 303 -0.52 -26.79 42.53
CA ASP A 303 0.35 -26.17 43.53
C ASP A 303 1.05 -24.90 42.97
N GLU A 304 1.48 -24.90 41.70
CA GLU A 304 2.08 -23.72 41.03
C GLU A 304 1.07 -22.59 40.86
N VAL A 305 -0.12 -22.89 40.33
CA VAL A 305 -1.18 -21.91 40.12
C VAL A 305 -1.67 -21.32 41.44
N ILE A 306 -1.92 -22.15 42.42
CA ILE A 306 -2.35 -21.71 43.77
C ILE A 306 -1.26 -20.87 44.44
N THR A 307 0.00 -21.22 44.27
CA THR A 307 1.12 -20.43 44.81
C THR A 307 1.19 -19.05 44.15
N ALA A 308 1.00 -18.98 42.85
CA ALA A 308 0.97 -17.72 42.10
C ALA A 308 -0.23 -16.83 42.52
N ILE A 309 -1.43 -17.42 42.65
CA ILE A 309 -2.63 -16.74 43.15
C ILE A 309 -2.41 -16.22 44.57
N ALA A 310 -1.85 -17.04 45.45
CA ALA A 310 -1.59 -16.66 46.84
C ALA A 310 -0.62 -15.47 46.96
N LYS A 311 0.34 -15.35 46.06
CA LYS A 311 1.24 -14.19 46.00
C LYS A 311 0.53 -12.92 45.53
N LYS A 312 -0.42 -13.05 44.59
CA LYS A 312 -1.11 -11.92 43.97
C LYS A 312 -2.42 -11.50 44.64
N LYS A 313 -2.96 -12.27 45.57
CA LYS A 313 -4.25 -12.03 46.26
C LYS A 313 -4.34 -10.70 47.02
N GLN A 314 -3.23 -10.04 47.29
CA GLN A 314 -3.22 -8.71 47.92
C GLN A 314 -3.35 -7.57 46.92
N GLU A 315 -3.06 -7.86 45.67
CA GLU A 315 -3.06 -6.88 44.55
C GLU A 315 -4.29 -7.06 43.67
N ILE A 316 -4.78 -8.28 43.51
CA ILE A 316 -5.83 -8.69 42.57
C ILE A 316 -6.97 -9.39 43.32
N GLN A 317 -8.21 -9.04 42.99
CA GLN A 317 -9.39 -9.76 43.48
C GLN A 317 -9.65 -11.00 42.63
N PHE A 318 -9.72 -12.16 43.25
CA PHE A 318 -10.05 -13.43 42.60
C PHE A 318 -11.47 -13.86 42.91
N ILE A 319 -12.20 -14.28 41.87
CA ILE A 319 -13.54 -14.86 41.95
C ILE A 319 -13.47 -16.24 41.32
N PHE A 320 -13.80 -17.27 42.11
CA PHE A 320 -13.85 -18.65 41.64
C PHE A 320 -15.31 -19.08 41.51
N ALA A 321 -15.67 -19.64 40.35
CA ALA A 321 -16.91 -20.39 40.16
C ALA A 321 -16.52 -21.88 40.07
N THR A 322 -17.06 -22.71 41.00
CA THR A 322 -16.78 -24.16 41.11
C THR A 322 -18.08 -24.94 41.07
#